data_45dbd67027a1eca123ccf0b6f975fb22
#
_entry.id   45dbd67027a1eca123ccf0b6f975fb22
#
_cell.length_a   1.000
_cell.length_b   1.000
_cell.length_c   1.000
_cell.angle_alpha   90.00
_cell.angle_beta   90.00
_cell.angle_gamma   90.00
#
_symmetry.space_group_name_H-M   'P 1'
#
loop_
_entity.id
_entity.type
_entity.pdbx_description
1 polymer ?
#
loop_
_entity_poly.entity_id
_entity_poly.type
_entity_poly.pdbx_seq_one_letter_code
_entity_poly.pdbx_strand_id
1 'polypeptide(L)'
;MNNHTSGIAPATAREWLSERARSIPPSGIRKFFDLIATMDGVISLGVGEPDFTTPWHIREAAIYSLERGYTMYTSNYGLPELRQALARHLARLYGVEYDPKTELLITVGVSEGLDITARAILDPGDEVIIPDPGYVSYAPCVTLAGGVVAPVPTREEDGFKVRAGDVAERVTSRTKAVLLGYPNNPTGATLSRDEVAEIARVAAERDLLVISDEIYDRLVYDGPHTCFASLPGMRDRTILLGGFSKAYAMTGWRVGYVAAPREVLAGIVKIHQYTALCAPMMGQKAALEALRSGEADVEAMVREYDRRRRVTVKGLREIGLPCFEPRGAFYAFPSVAGTGLDDEEFAEHLLLEEKVAVVPGSAFGESGRGHIRCCYATSLASIQEALARIGRFVERRGRR
;
A
#
# COMPACT_ATOMS: atom_id res chain seq x y z
N MET A 1 31.54 -53.22 -37.34
CA MET A 1 31.44 -52.65 -35.97
C MET A 1 30.55 -51.41 -36.07
N ASN A 2 29.25 -51.58 -35.83
CA ASN A 2 28.28 -50.48 -35.91
C ASN A 2 28.09 -49.90 -34.53
N ASN A 3 28.60 -48.68 -34.33
CA ASN A 3 28.30 -47.87 -33.14
C ASN A 3 26.96 -47.19 -33.32
N HIS A 4 25.91 -47.76 -32.75
CA HIS A 4 24.65 -47.02 -32.52
C HIS A 4 24.81 -46.15 -31.26
N THR A 5 25.16 -44.88 -31.47
CA THR A 5 24.96 -43.86 -30.44
C THR A 5 23.48 -43.49 -30.43
N SER A 6 22.72 -44.05 -29.50
CA SER A 6 21.36 -43.63 -29.21
C SER A 6 21.41 -42.19 -28.62
N GLY A 7 21.13 -41.21 -29.48
CA GLY A 7 20.93 -39.82 -29.05
C GLY A 7 19.68 -39.77 -28.19
N ILE A 8 19.88 -39.60 -26.89
CA ILE A 8 18.79 -39.21 -25.94
C ILE A 8 18.43 -37.77 -26.34
N ALA A 9 17.26 -37.58 -26.94
CA ALA A 9 16.72 -36.25 -27.16
C ALA A 9 16.71 -35.47 -25.81
N PRO A 10 17.12 -34.18 -25.81
CA PRO A 10 17.06 -33.42 -24.56
C PRO A 10 15.62 -33.43 -24.08
N ALA A 11 15.43 -33.91 -22.83
CA ALA A 11 14.14 -33.89 -22.17
C ALA A 11 13.64 -32.43 -22.20
N THR A 12 12.44 -32.21 -22.72
CA THR A 12 11.76 -30.92 -22.65
C THR A 12 11.85 -30.43 -21.22
N ALA A 13 12.43 -29.24 -21.01
CA ALA A 13 12.63 -28.69 -19.67
C ALA A 13 11.29 -28.72 -18.93
N ARG A 14 11.24 -29.50 -17.84
CA ARG A 14 10.04 -29.62 -17.03
C ARG A 14 9.70 -28.25 -16.46
N GLU A 15 8.48 -27.78 -16.65
CA GLU A 15 8.01 -26.54 -16.03
C GLU A 15 7.88 -26.74 -14.53
N TRP A 16 8.75 -26.10 -13.75
CA TRP A 16 8.79 -26.23 -12.30
C TRP A 16 7.87 -25.24 -11.57
N LEU A 17 7.55 -24.10 -12.22
CA LEU A 17 6.74 -23.06 -11.64
C LEU A 17 5.25 -23.34 -11.86
N SER A 18 4.44 -23.00 -10.86
CA SER A 18 2.99 -23.01 -11.00
C SER A 18 2.54 -21.95 -12.03
N GLU A 19 1.40 -22.17 -12.67
CA GLU A 19 0.80 -21.21 -13.60
C GLU A 19 0.58 -19.84 -12.93
N ARG A 20 0.10 -19.82 -11.69
CA ARG A 20 -0.10 -18.59 -10.90
C ARG A 20 1.20 -17.80 -10.71
N ALA A 21 2.30 -18.48 -10.41
CA ALA A 21 3.60 -17.82 -10.25
C ALA A 21 4.12 -17.27 -11.57
N ARG A 22 3.85 -17.94 -12.70
CA ARG A 22 4.24 -17.47 -14.02
C ARG A 22 3.39 -16.30 -14.53
N SER A 23 2.11 -16.25 -14.15
CA SER A 23 1.21 -15.19 -14.60
C SER A 23 1.48 -13.83 -13.93
N ILE A 24 2.26 -13.80 -12.84
CA ILE A 24 2.61 -12.55 -12.17
C ILE A 24 3.86 -11.96 -12.84
N PRO A 25 3.76 -10.73 -13.41
CA PRO A 25 4.94 -10.07 -13.95
C PRO A 25 5.93 -9.70 -12.84
N PRO A 26 7.23 -9.61 -13.15
CA PRO A 26 8.19 -9.01 -12.23
C PRO A 26 7.73 -7.61 -11.81
N SER A 27 7.93 -7.27 -10.52
CA SER A 27 7.56 -5.94 -10.04
C SER A 27 8.30 -4.84 -10.82
N GLY A 28 7.55 -3.95 -11.50
CA GLY A 28 8.11 -2.82 -12.24
C GLY A 28 8.96 -1.90 -11.34
N ILE A 29 8.63 -1.81 -10.06
CA ILE A 29 9.41 -1.04 -9.07
C ILE A 29 10.78 -1.66 -8.81
N ARG A 30 10.90 -3.00 -8.81
CA ARG A 30 12.13 -3.71 -8.46
C ARG A 30 13.27 -3.44 -9.45
N LYS A 31 12.97 -3.40 -10.74
CA LYS A 31 13.96 -3.07 -11.79
C LYS A 31 14.69 -1.75 -11.47
N PHE A 32 13.94 -0.73 -11.03
CA PHE A 32 14.51 0.57 -10.67
C PHE A 32 15.33 0.51 -9.38
N PHE A 33 14.91 -0.26 -8.37
CA PHE A 33 15.69 -0.43 -7.14
C PHE A 33 17.00 -1.16 -7.37
N ASP A 34 17.00 -2.21 -8.19
CA ASP A 34 18.21 -2.95 -8.53
C ASP A 34 19.21 -2.04 -9.26
N LEU A 35 18.74 -1.13 -10.14
CA LEU A 35 19.57 -0.16 -10.83
C LEU A 35 20.12 0.90 -9.86
N ILE A 36 19.28 1.46 -8.97
CA ILE A 36 19.69 2.44 -7.97
C ILE A 36 20.81 1.89 -7.07
N ALA A 37 20.71 0.61 -6.69
CA ALA A 37 21.71 -0.03 -5.81
C ALA A 37 23.12 -0.08 -6.41
N THR A 38 23.26 0.10 -7.72
CA THR A 38 24.55 0.11 -8.43
C THR A 38 25.12 1.51 -8.69
N MET A 39 24.38 2.58 -8.29
CA MET A 39 24.73 3.96 -8.63
C MET A 39 24.99 4.81 -7.38
N ASP A 40 26.07 5.59 -7.41
CA ASP A 40 26.39 6.55 -6.35
C ASP A 40 25.71 7.92 -6.57
N GLY A 41 25.35 8.60 -5.48
CA GLY A 41 24.84 9.95 -5.49
C GLY A 41 23.40 10.10 -6.02
N VAL A 42 22.64 9.02 -6.03
CA VAL A 42 21.21 9.02 -6.40
C VAL A 42 20.36 9.61 -5.28
N ILE A 43 19.51 10.56 -5.61
CA ILE A 43 18.43 11.02 -4.74
C ILE A 43 17.19 10.19 -5.06
N SER A 44 16.75 9.37 -4.12
CA SER A 44 15.59 8.52 -4.32
C SER A 44 14.32 9.19 -3.81
N LEU A 45 13.40 9.47 -4.75
CA LEU A 45 11.98 9.76 -4.49
C LEU A 45 11.11 8.52 -4.82
N GLY A 46 11.73 7.35 -5.00
CA GLY A 46 11.04 6.11 -5.37
C GLY A 46 10.59 5.27 -4.18
N VAL A 47 11.31 5.32 -3.05
CA VAL A 47 11.01 4.49 -1.88
C VAL A 47 9.79 5.01 -1.13
N GLY A 48 8.80 4.16 -0.93
CA GLY A 48 7.55 4.51 -0.24
C GLY A 48 7.60 4.19 1.27
N GLU A 49 8.56 4.77 2.01
CA GLU A 49 8.67 4.61 3.46
C GLU A 49 9.02 5.91 4.17
N PRO A 50 8.61 6.07 5.45
CA PRO A 50 9.04 7.18 6.29
C PRO A 50 10.57 7.27 6.37
N ASP A 51 11.11 8.49 6.27
CA ASP A 51 12.53 8.78 6.53
C ASP A 51 12.82 9.02 8.02
N PHE A 52 11.77 9.09 8.82
CA PHE A 52 11.91 9.19 10.26
C PHE A 52 12.32 7.85 10.87
N THR A 53 13.23 7.91 11.83
CA THR A 53 13.47 6.77 12.70
C THR A 53 12.26 6.56 13.62
N THR A 54 11.86 5.32 13.84
CA THR A 54 10.83 4.98 14.84
C THR A 54 11.11 5.71 16.16
N PRO A 55 10.13 6.40 16.80
CA PRO A 55 10.33 7.15 18.04
C PRO A 55 11.02 6.33 19.14
N TRP A 56 11.85 7.00 19.95
CA TRP A 56 12.71 6.30 20.92
C TRP A 56 11.95 5.41 21.88
N HIS A 57 10.88 5.92 22.50
CA HIS A 57 10.09 5.14 23.46
C HIS A 57 9.51 3.85 22.87
N ILE A 58 9.14 3.88 21.56
CA ILE A 58 8.67 2.68 20.84
C ILE A 58 9.81 1.67 20.67
N ARG A 59 11.00 2.14 20.28
CA ARG A 59 12.20 1.29 20.16
C ARG A 59 12.61 0.72 21.49
N GLU A 60 12.60 1.56 22.54
CA GLU A 60 12.93 1.18 23.92
C GLU A 60 12.02 0.07 24.45
N ALA A 61 10.71 0.12 24.16
CA ALA A 61 9.78 -0.93 24.53
C ALA A 61 10.14 -2.30 23.92
N ALA A 62 10.64 -2.31 22.68
CA ALA A 62 11.12 -3.54 22.04
C ALA A 62 12.44 -4.03 22.67
N ILE A 63 13.40 -3.13 22.91
CA ILE A 63 14.67 -3.47 23.57
C ILE A 63 14.39 -4.07 24.95
N TYR A 64 13.55 -3.42 25.74
CA TYR A 64 13.14 -3.90 27.05
C TYR A 64 12.47 -5.28 26.98
N SER A 65 11.67 -5.53 25.94
CA SER A 65 11.05 -6.85 25.77
C SER A 65 12.08 -7.97 25.55
N LEU A 66 13.17 -7.68 24.81
CA LEU A 66 14.28 -8.61 24.60
C LEU A 66 15.05 -8.84 25.90
N GLU A 67 15.37 -7.80 26.67
CA GLU A 67 16.03 -7.90 27.97
C GLU A 67 15.25 -8.73 28.98
N ARG A 68 13.91 -8.71 28.89
CA ARG A 68 13.00 -9.51 29.72
C ARG A 68 12.76 -10.92 29.19
N GLY A 69 13.40 -11.31 28.08
CA GLY A 69 13.30 -12.65 27.51
C GLY A 69 11.98 -12.92 26.77
N TYR A 70 11.28 -11.89 26.29
CA TYR A 70 10.10 -12.07 25.45
C TYR A 70 10.51 -12.49 24.02
N THR A 71 10.91 -13.73 23.85
CA THR A 71 11.44 -14.28 22.59
C THR A 71 10.64 -15.48 22.06
N MET A 72 9.55 -15.84 22.73
CA MET A 72 8.70 -16.99 22.39
C MET A 72 7.55 -16.56 21.47
N TYR A 73 6.85 -17.56 20.93
CA TYR A 73 5.63 -17.34 20.16
C TYR A 73 4.55 -16.66 21.01
N THR A 74 3.73 -15.84 20.34
CA THR A 74 2.50 -15.31 20.91
C THR A 74 1.30 -16.17 20.55
N SER A 75 0.11 -15.82 21.01
CA SER A 75 -1.13 -16.32 20.41
C SER A 75 -1.13 -16.06 18.90
N ASN A 76 -1.72 -16.94 18.10
CA ASN A 76 -1.92 -16.73 16.66
C ASN A 76 -2.64 -15.39 16.36
N TYR A 77 -3.57 -15.00 17.21
CA TYR A 77 -4.24 -13.68 17.08
C TYR A 77 -3.35 -12.49 17.45
N GLY A 78 -2.18 -12.71 18.03
CA GLY A 78 -1.31 -11.68 18.60
C GLY A 78 -1.53 -11.45 20.10
N LEU A 79 -0.72 -10.58 20.70
CA LEU A 79 -0.77 -10.26 22.14
C LEU A 79 -2.14 -9.72 22.55
N PRO A 80 -2.78 -10.29 23.60
CA PRO A 80 -4.08 -9.82 24.05
C PRO A 80 -4.10 -8.32 24.42
N GLU A 81 -3.05 -7.83 25.08
CA GLU A 81 -2.93 -6.43 25.47
C GLU A 81 -2.82 -5.50 24.25
N LEU A 82 -2.15 -5.92 23.16
CA LEU A 82 -2.07 -5.16 21.92
C LEU A 82 -3.44 -5.10 21.23
N ARG A 83 -4.14 -6.23 21.12
CA ARG A 83 -5.49 -6.28 20.55
C ARG A 83 -6.49 -5.43 21.32
N GLN A 84 -6.42 -5.44 22.66
CA GLN A 84 -7.24 -4.55 23.50
C GLN A 84 -6.92 -3.07 23.28
N ALA A 85 -5.63 -2.73 23.17
CA ALA A 85 -5.21 -1.35 22.88
C ALA A 85 -5.68 -0.92 21.48
N LEU A 86 -5.58 -1.81 20.47
CA LEU A 86 -6.05 -1.58 19.11
C LEU A 86 -7.58 -1.39 19.06
N ALA A 87 -8.35 -2.23 19.75
CA ALA A 87 -9.80 -2.05 19.84
C ALA A 87 -10.18 -0.66 20.38
N ARG A 88 -9.54 -0.22 21.47
CA ARG A 88 -9.75 1.14 22.01
C ARG A 88 -9.33 2.23 21.04
N HIS A 89 -8.25 2.03 20.31
CA HIS A 89 -7.75 2.98 19.32
C HIS A 89 -8.74 3.18 18.17
N LEU A 90 -9.27 2.09 17.60
CA LEU A 90 -10.25 2.13 16.52
C LEU A 90 -11.58 2.75 16.99
N ALA A 91 -12.04 2.40 18.21
CA ALA A 91 -13.22 3.01 18.79
C ALA A 91 -13.05 4.53 19.03
N ARG A 92 -11.89 4.95 19.52
CA ARG A 92 -11.58 6.37 19.77
C ARG A 92 -11.48 7.17 18.47
N LEU A 93 -10.82 6.65 17.43
CA LEU A 93 -10.60 7.39 16.20
C LEU A 93 -11.82 7.39 15.27
N TYR A 94 -12.51 6.28 15.17
CA TYR A 94 -13.50 6.04 14.12
C TYR A 94 -14.88 5.66 14.64
N GLY A 95 -15.04 5.48 15.97
CA GLY A 95 -16.30 5.02 16.55
C GLY A 95 -16.67 3.58 16.19
N VAL A 96 -15.71 2.77 15.76
CA VAL A 96 -15.94 1.37 15.39
C VAL A 96 -15.46 0.44 16.48
N GLU A 97 -16.39 -0.36 16.99
CA GLU A 97 -16.10 -1.33 18.07
C GLU A 97 -15.83 -2.72 17.49
N TYR A 98 -14.75 -3.34 17.90
CA TYR A 98 -14.38 -4.72 17.60
C TYR A 98 -14.10 -5.49 18.88
N ASP A 99 -14.56 -6.75 18.95
CA ASP A 99 -14.16 -7.65 20.03
C ASP A 99 -12.67 -8.01 19.88
N PRO A 100 -11.80 -7.61 20.82
CA PRO A 100 -10.38 -7.88 20.72
C PRO A 100 -10.02 -9.38 20.76
N LYS A 101 -10.96 -10.25 21.13
CA LYS A 101 -10.73 -11.71 21.19
C LYS A 101 -10.97 -12.40 19.87
N THR A 102 -11.98 -11.95 19.11
CA THR A 102 -12.53 -12.69 17.97
C THR A 102 -12.55 -11.92 16.66
N GLU A 103 -12.31 -10.60 16.68
CA GLU A 103 -12.46 -9.74 15.50
C GLU A 103 -11.19 -8.94 15.15
N LEU A 104 -10.07 -9.15 15.88
CA LEU A 104 -8.78 -8.52 15.64
C LEU A 104 -7.67 -9.57 15.53
N LEU A 105 -6.86 -9.46 14.48
CA LEU A 105 -5.67 -10.26 14.22
C LEU A 105 -4.46 -9.35 14.00
N ILE A 106 -3.36 -9.63 14.69
CA ILE A 106 -2.08 -8.97 14.43
C ILE A 106 -1.30 -9.77 13.40
N THR A 107 -0.87 -9.09 12.33
CA THR A 107 -0.22 -9.69 11.16
C THR A 107 1.22 -9.23 10.98
N VAL A 108 1.99 -9.95 10.14
CA VAL A 108 3.35 -9.58 9.72
C VAL A 108 3.28 -8.45 8.67
N GLY A 109 2.85 -7.28 9.12
CA GLY A 109 2.51 -6.13 8.29
C GLY A 109 1.17 -6.32 7.56
N VAL A 110 0.69 -5.23 6.94
CA VAL A 110 -0.53 -5.23 6.11
C VAL A 110 -0.36 -6.13 4.89
N SER A 111 0.87 -6.33 4.41
CA SER A 111 1.16 -7.21 3.26
C SER A 111 0.71 -8.65 3.51
N GLU A 112 0.97 -9.19 4.71
CA GLU A 112 0.40 -10.49 5.08
C GLU A 112 -1.12 -10.40 5.22
N GLY A 113 -1.63 -9.38 5.91
CA GLY A 113 -3.07 -9.18 6.09
C GLY A 113 -3.84 -9.20 4.76
N LEU A 114 -3.30 -8.57 3.73
CA LEU A 114 -3.87 -8.55 2.38
C LEU A 114 -3.86 -9.94 1.73
N ASP A 115 -2.70 -10.62 1.74
CA ASP A 115 -2.53 -11.93 1.11
C ASP A 115 -3.44 -12.99 1.75
N ILE A 116 -3.42 -13.10 3.08
CA ILE A 116 -4.25 -14.08 3.79
C ILE A 116 -5.75 -13.75 3.72
N THR A 117 -6.12 -12.47 3.61
CA THR A 117 -7.50 -12.04 3.36
C THR A 117 -7.97 -12.54 2.00
N ALA A 118 -7.20 -12.24 0.93
CA ALA A 118 -7.54 -12.69 -0.41
C ALA A 118 -7.72 -14.22 -0.46
N ARG A 119 -6.78 -14.98 0.11
CA ARG A 119 -6.85 -16.45 0.18
C ARG A 119 -8.04 -16.97 1.01
N ALA A 120 -8.49 -16.21 2.00
CA ALA A 120 -9.59 -16.65 2.87
C ALA A 120 -10.96 -16.45 2.25
N ILE A 121 -11.11 -15.46 1.36
CA ILE A 121 -12.42 -15.08 0.84
C ILE A 121 -12.62 -15.44 -0.64
N LEU A 122 -11.56 -15.70 -1.42
CA LEU A 122 -11.67 -15.91 -2.87
C LEU A 122 -11.60 -17.40 -3.23
N ASP A 123 -12.59 -17.83 -4.00
CA ASP A 123 -12.55 -19.07 -4.77
C ASP A 123 -12.05 -18.80 -6.21
N PRO A 124 -11.57 -19.82 -6.94
CA PRO A 124 -11.14 -19.65 -8.31
C PRO A 124 -12.22 -19.01 -9.20
N GLY A 125 -11.90 -17.84 -9.78
CA GLY A 125 -12.79 -17.09 -10.67
C GLY A 125 -13.65 -16.03 -9.99
N ASP A 126 -13.62 -15.91 -8.67
CA ASP A 126 -14.22 -14.77 -7.96
C ASP A 126 -13.55 -13.46 -8.37
N GLU A 127 -14.33 -12.42 -8.57
CA GLU A 127 -13.84 -11.11 -9.01
C GLU A 127 -13.68 -10.14 -7.84
N VAL A 128 -12.59 -9.38 -7.88
CA VAL A 128 -12.35 -8.26 -6.96
C VAL A 128 -12.22 -6.97 -7.75
N ILE A 129 -13.08 -6.00 -7.47
CA ILE A 129 -13.01 -4.66 -8.04
C ILE A 129 -11.88 -3.89 -7.35
N ILE A 130 -10.96 -3.30 -8.14
CA ILE A 130 -9.80 -2.56 -7.64
C ILE A 130 -9.66 -1.25 -8.41
N PRO A 131 -9.59 -0.08 -7.74
CA PRO A 131 -9.24 1.19 -8.38
C PRO A 131 -7.85 1.13 -9.02
N ASP A 132 -7.75 1.65 -10.25
CA ASP A 132 -6.53 1.73 -11.03
C ASP A 132 -6.23 3.22 -11.34
N PRO A 133 -5.05 3.79 -11.00
CA PRO A 133 -3.88 3.13 -10.42
C PRO A 133 -4.06 2.81 -8.92
N GLY A 134 -3.39 1.74 -8.47
CA GLY A 134 -3.43 1.27 -7.09
C GLY A 134 -2.11 0.66 -6.63
N TYR A 135 -2.04 0.28 -5.36
CA TYR A 135 -0.82 -0.33 -4.81
C TYR A 135 -0.48 -1.64 -5.53
N VAL A 136 0.76 -1.76 -5.95
CA VAL A 136 1.27 -2.83 -6.83
C VAL A 136 1.02 -4.26 -6.35
N SER A 137 0.76 -4.47 -5.06
CA SER A 137 0.51 -5.81 -4.51
C SER A 137 -0.95 -6.24 -4.55
N TYR A 138 -1.90 -5.35 -4.85
CA TYR A 138 -3.32 -5.71 -4.83
C TYR A 138 -3.64 -6.77 -5.88
N ALA A 139 -3.31 -6.52 -7.14
CA ALA A 139 -3.55 -7.45 -8.23
C ALA A 139 -2.82 -8.80 -8.05
N PRO A 140 -1.52 -8.84 -7.70
CA PRO A 140 -0.83 -10.09 -7.40
C PRO A 140 -1.46 -10.91 -6.28
N CYS A 141 -1.87 -10.30 -5.17
CA CYS A 141 -2.50 -11.02 -4.06
C CYS A 141 -3.82 -11.66 -4.47
N VAL A 142 -4.66 -10.95 -5.24
CA VAL A 142 -5.91 -11.50 -5.79
C VAL A 142 -5.63 -12.66 -6.74
N THR A 143 -4.68 -12.50 -7.67
CA THR A 143 -4.31 -13.54 -8.65
C THR A 143 -3.73 -14.78 -7.96
N LEU A 144 -2.84 -14.61 -6.97
CA LEU A 144 -2.28 -15.73 -6.19
C LEU A 144 -3.35 -16.50 -5.39
N ALA A 145 -4.38 -15.81 -4.95
CA ALA A 145 -5.53 -16.43 -4.30
C ALA A 145 -6.47 -17.17 -5.28
N GLY A 146 -6.27 -17.00 -6.60
CA GLY A 146 -7.12 -17.59 -7.64
C GLY A 146 -8.25 -16.69 -8.12
N GLY A 147 -8.34 -15.48 -7.59
CA GLY A 147 -9.31 -14.48 -8.00
C GLY A 147 -8.93 -13.77 -9.30
N VAL A 148 -9.88 -13.01 -9.81
CA VAL A 148 -9.78 -12.20 -11.03
C VAL A 148 -9.89 -10.73 -10.65
N VAL A 149 -8.97 -9.91 -11.15
CA VAL A 149 -9.01 -8.46 -10.93
C VAL A 149 -9.96 -7.81 -11.91
N ALA A 150 -10.89 -7.01 -11.42
CA ALA A 150 -11.77 -6.14 -12.18
C ALA A 150 -11.34 -4.67 -11.96
N PRO A 151 -10.47 -4.09 -12.81
CA PRO A 151 -9.95 -2.75 -12.58
C PRO A 151 -11.01 -1.68 -12.88
N VAL A 152 -11.04 -0.63 -12.03
CA VAL A 152 -11.82 0.59 -12.23
C VAL A 152 -10.86 1.74 -12.46
N PRO A 153 -10.76 2.27 -13.69
CA PRO A 153 -9.90 3.40 -13.99
C PRO A 153 -10.29 4.65 -13.19
N THR A 154 -9.30 5.28 -12.58
CA THR A 154 -9.44 6.62 -11.98
C THR A 154 -8.59 7.63 -12.73
N ARG A 155 -8.96 8.90 -12.73
CA ARG A 155 -8.35 9.92 -13.58
C ARG A 155 -7.95 11.15 -12.79
N GLU A 156 -6.93 11.88 -13.27
CA GLU A 156 -6.46 13.11 -12.65
C GLU A 156 -7.57 14.18 -12.59
N GLU A 157 -8.38 14.32 -13.64
CA GLU A 157 -9.52 15.24 -13.71
C GLU A 157 -10.57 15.03 -12.62
N ASP A 158 -10.67 13.78 -12.12
CA ASP A 158 -11.54 13.38 -11.00
C ASP A 158 -10.77 13.32 -9.66
N GLY A 159 -9.52 13.79 -9.64
CA GLY A 159 -8.65 13.72 -8.47
C GLY A 159 -8.25 12.29 -8.10
N PHE A 160 -8.15 11.39 -9.07
CA PHE A 160 -7.86 9.95 -8.89
C PHE A 160 -8.79 9.25 -7.89
N LYS A 161 -10.04 9.69 -7.83
CA LYS A 161 -11.06 9.10 -6.96
C LYS A 161 -11.87 8.06 -7.71
N VAL A 162 -12.11 6.93 -7.06
CA VAL A 162 -13.06 5.95 -7.58
C VAL A 162 -14.48 6.43 -7.32
N ARG A 163 -15.34 6.35 -8.32
CA ARG A 163 -16.75 6.75 -8.23
C ARG A 163 -17.62 5.52 -7.98
N ALA A 164 -18.66 5.68 -7.18
CA ALA A 164 -19.61 4.61 -6.88
C ALA A 164 -20.30 4.07 -8.16
N GLY A 165 -20.58 4.93 -9.15
CA GLY A 165 -21.13 4.54 -10.45
C GLY A 165 -20.19 3.59 -11.20
N ASP A 166 -18.90 3.92 -11.26
CA ASP A 166 -17.89 3.10 -11.95
C ASP A 166 -17.73 1.73 -11.27
N VAL A 167 -17.81 1.69 -9.94
CA VAL A 167 -17.83 0.44 -9.16
C VAL A 167 -19.08 -0.38 -9.52
N ALA A 168 -20.27 0.26 -9.53
CA ALA A 168 -21.54 -0.43 -9.81
C ALA A 168 -21.59 -1.05 -11.23
N GLU A 169 -21.02 -0.38 -12.22
CA GLU A 169 -20.91 -0.86 -13.61
C GLU A 169 -19.97 -2.08 -13.76
N ARG A 170 -19.00 -2.24 -12.85
CA ARG A 170 -18.06 -3.37 -12.87
C ARG A 170 -18.58 -4.61 -12.16
N VAL A 171 -19.69 -4.50 -11.40
CA VAL A 171 -20.25 -5.64 -10.66
C VAL A 171 -20.85 -6.67 -11.61
N THR A 172 -20.40 -7.90 -11.47
CA THR A 172 -20.95 -9.09 -12.15
C THR A 172 -21.47 -10.10 -11.11
N SER A 173 -22.04 -11.21 -11.58
CA SER A 173 -22.44 -12.31 -10.69
C SER A 173 -21.28 -13.03 -9.99
N ARG A 174 -20.04 -12.75 -10.40
CA ARG A 174 -18.81 -13.30 -9.79
C ARG A 174 -18.11 -12.32 -8.88
N THR A 175 -18.54 -11.07 -8.85
CA THR A 175 -17.92 -10.05 -8.00
C THR A 175 -18.19 -10.35 -6.54
N LYS A 176 -17.14 -10.56 -5.77
CA LYS A 176 -17.21 -10.89 -4.35
C LYS A 176 -16.80 -9.73 -3.45
N ALA A 177 -15.85 -8.91 -3.89
CA ALA A 177 -15.36 -7.82 -3.07
C ALA A 177 -14.94 -6.59 -3.89
N VAL A 178 -14.94 -5.44 -3.21
CA VAL A 178 -14.24 -4.22 -3.64
C VAL A 178 -13.04 -4.04 -2.73
N LEU A 179 -11.83 -3.83 -3.29
CA LEU A 179 -10.64 -3.50 -2.54
C LEU A 179 -10.34 -2.01 -2.73
N LEU A 180 -10.38 -1.26 -1.64
CA LEU A 180 -10.12 0.18 -1.60
C LEU A 180 -8.83 0.46 -0.82
N GLY A 181 -7.91 1.21 -1.39
CA GLY A 181 -6.68 1.69 -0.73
C GLY A 181 -6.65 3.21 -0.73
N TYR A 182 -7.28 3.84 0.26
CA TYR A 182 -7.29 5.29 0.44
C TYR A 182 -6.96 5.66 1.89
N PRO A 183 -6.09 6.68 2.12
CA PRO A 183 -5.34 7.49 1.13
C PRO A 183 -4.51 6.64 0.17
N ASN A 184 -4.54 7.03 -1.13
CA ASN A 184 -4.08 6.17 -2.20
C ASN A 184 -2.56 6.22 -2.41
N ASN A 185 -1.97 5.08 -2.65
CA ASN A 185 -0.67 4.90 -3.27
C ASN A 185 -0.90 4.38 -4.70
N PRO A 186 -0.58 5.15 -5.77
CA PRO A 186 0.49 6.15 -5.83
C PRO A 186 0.07 7.63 -5.77
N THR A 187 -1.21 7.96 -5.81
CA THR A 187 -1.68 9.31 -6.17
C THR A 187 -1.76 10.29 -5.01
N GLY A 188 -1.85 9.79 -3.77
CA GLY A 188 -2.15 10.62 -2.59
C GLY A 188 -3.61 11.11 -2.52
N ALA A 189 -4.49 10.58 -3.37
CA ALA A 189 -5.92 10.87 -3.32
C ALA A 189 -6.55 10.36 -2.04
N THR A 190 -7.60 11.05 -1.58
CA THR A 190 -8.45 10.66 -0.46
C THR A 190 -9.91 10.70 -0.91
N LEU A 191 -10.76 9.97 -0.21
CA LEU A 191 -12.21 10.03 -0.40
C LEU A 191 -12.84 10.81 0.75
N SER A 192 -13.80 11.68 0.44
CA SER A 192 -14.65 12.33 1.43
C SER A 192 -15.64 11.32 2.03
N ARG A 193 -16.26 11.67 3.17
CA ARG A 193 -17.28 10.84 3.81
C ARG A 193 -18.45 10.51 2.87
N ASP A 194 -18.88 11.48 2.07
CA ASP A 194 -19.99 11.30 1.14
C ASP A 194 -19.61 10.34 -0.02
N GLU A 195 -18.41 10.48 -0.58
CA GLU A 195 -17.89 9.58 -1.63
C GLU A 195 -17.75 8.14 -1.09
N VAL A 196 -17.25 7.97 0.15
CA VAL A 196 -17.17 6.65 0.78
C VAL A 196 -18.58 6.08 1.03
N ALA A 197 -19.56 6.93 1.45
CA ALA A 197 -20.94 6.50 1.69
C ALA A 197 -21.67 6.07 0.40
N GLU A 198 -21.38 6.70 -0.73
CA GLU A 198 -21.91 6.27 -2.04
C GLU A 198 -21.39 4.88 -2.43
N ILE A 199 -20.09 4.61 -2.25
CA ILE A 199 -19.50 3.29 -2.49
C ILE A 199 -20.08 2.26 -1.51
N ALA A 200 -20.26 2.63 -0.26
CA ALA A 200 -20.86 1.77 0.77
C ALA A 200 -22.29 1.34 0.39
N ARG A 201 -23.08 2.25 -0.19
CA ARG A 201 -24.40 1.91 -0.70
C ARG A 201 -24.36 0.87 -1.82
N VAL A 202 -23.46 1.02 -2.79
CA VAL A 202 -23.25 0.02 -3.85
C VAL A 202 -22.86 -1.33 -3.26
N ALA A 203 -21.92 -1.34 -2.30
CA ALA A 203 -21.48 -2.56 -1.64
C ALA A 203 -22.64 -3.26 -0.91
N ALA A 204 -23.52 -2.50 -0.25
CA ALA A 204 -24.71 -3.05 0.41
C ALA A 204 -25.75 -3.57 -0.58
N GLU A 205 -26.09 -2.81 -1.63
CA GLU A 205 -27.08 -3.17 -2.65
C GLU A 205 -26.66 -4.41 -3.47
N ARG A 206 -25.36 -4.61 -3.65
CA ARG A 206 -24.78 -5.71 -4.44
C ARG A 206 -24.24 -6.85 -3.58
N ASP A 207 -24.42 -6.78 -2.27
CA ASP A 207 -23.95 -7.76 -1.27
C ASP A 207 -22.44 -8.06 -1.39
N LEU A 208 -21.63 -7.02 -1.54
CA LEU A 208 -20.18 -7.13 -1.68
C LEU A 208 -19.48 -7.02 -0.32
N LEU A 209 -18.38 -7.75 -0.14
CA LEU A 209 -17.38 -7.47 0.89
C LEU A 209 -16.56 -6.25 0.49
N VAL A 210 -16.06 -5.53 1.47
CA VAL A 210 -15.11 -4.42 1.25
C VAL A 210 -13.81 -4.72 1.97
N ILE A 211 -12.72 -4.84 1.22
CA ILE A 211 -11.36 -4.86 1.76
C ILE A 211 -10.90 -3.40 1.78
N SER A 212 -10.83 -2.79 2.95
CA SER A 212 -10.40 -1.41 3.11
C SER A 212 -8.97 -1.37 3.64
N ASP A 213 -8.00 -1.09 2.75
CA ASP A 213 -6.60 -0.87 3.14
C ASP A 213 -6.42 0.58 3.56
N GLU A 214 -6.39 0.77 4.88
CA GLU A 214 -6.30 2.07 5.52
C GLU A 214 -4.92 2.30 6.17
N ILE A 215 -3.86 1.75 5.58
CA ILE A 215 -2.48 1.88 6.11
C ILE A 215 -2.01 3.35 6.20
N TYR A 216 -2.62 4.24 5.44
CA TYR A 216 -2.34 5.68 5.43
C TYR A 216 -3.40 6.51 6.18
N ASP A 217 -4.28 5.90 6.95
CA ASP A 217 -5.39 6.54 7.67
C ASP A 217 -5.00 7.78 8.47
N ARG A 218 -3.81 7.77 9.08
CA ARG A 218 -3.27 8.86 9.89
C ARG A 218 -2.52 9.92 9.07
N LEU A 219 -2.18 9.63 7.82
CA LEU A 219 -1.47 10.54 6.92
C LEU A 219 -2.46 11.24 6.00
N VAL A 220 -3.26 12.13 6.58
CA VAL A 220 -4.22 13.01 5.89
C VAL A 220 -3.93 14.46 6.26
N TYR A 221 -4.12 15.37 5.30
CA TYR A 221 -3.72 16.77 5.45
C TYR A 221 -4.90 17.73 5.50
N ASP A 222 -6.03 17.36 4.90
CA ASP A 222 -7.23 18.18 4.80
C ASP A 222 -8.44 17.45 5.40
N GLY A 223 -8.63 17.60 6.70
CA GLY A 223 -9.73 16.98 7.44
C GLY A 223 -9.43 15.56 7.93
N PRO A 224 -10.39 14.91 8.59
CA PRO A 224 -10.22 13.57 9.14
C PRO A 224 -10.37 12.48 8.07
N HIS A 225 -9.68 11.37 8.25
CA HIS A 225 -9.93 10.14 7.49
C HIS A 225 -11.31 9.56 7.84
N THR A 226 -12.01 9.01 6.84
CA THR A 226 -13.25 8.25 7.04
C THR A 226 -12.94 6.76 6.95
N CYS A 227 -12.94 6.08 8.09
CA CYS A 227 -12.82 4.62 8.11
C CYS A 227 -14.07 3.98 7.48
N PHE A 228 -13.90 3.09 6.52
CA PHE A 228 -15.03 2.50 5.78
C PHE A 228 -15.99 1.74 6.71
N ALA A 229 -15.45 1.00 7.66
CA ALA A 229 -16.24 0.26 8.65
C ALA A 229 -17.09 1.15 9.57
N SER A 230 -16.81 2.47 9.64
CA SER A 230 -17.57 3.42 10.46
C SER A 230 -18.91 3.84 9.85
N LEU A 231 -19.15 3.52 8.58
CA LEU A 231 -20.39 3.85 7.91
C LEU A 231 -21.52 2.90 8.32
N PRO A 232 -22.77 3.37 8.33
CA PRO A 232 -23.92 2.54 8.69
C PRO A 232 -23.99 1.26 7.84
N GLY A 233 -24.07 0.09 8.51
CA GLY A 233 -24.16 -1.22 7.87
C GLY A 233 -22.86 -1.75 7.25
N MET A 234 -21.74 -1.01 7.35
CA MET A 234 -20.48 -1.43 6.73
C MET A 234 -19.59 -2.25 7.65
N ARG A 235 -19.75 -2.14 8.96
CA ARG A 235 -18.95 -2.88 9.93
C ARG A 235 -18.96 -4.40 9.67
N ASP A 236 -20.11 -4.95 9.34
CA ASP A 236 -20.31 -6.39 9.20
C ASP A 236 -19.96 -6.93 7.79
N ARG A 237 -19.51 -6.08 6.89
CA ARG A 237 -19.04 -6.44 5.54
C ARG A 237 -17.66 -5.86 5.18
N THR A 238 -16.99 -5.21 6.13
CA THR A 238 -15.65 -4.62 5.92
C THR A 238 -14.58 -5.47 6.56
N ILE A 239 -13.55 -5.76 5.78
CA ILE A 239 -12.26 -6.28 6.24
C ILE A 239 -11.31 -5.10 6.23
N LEU A 240 -11.06 -4.54 7.41
CA LEU A 240 -10.18 -3.39 7.60
C LEU A 240 -8.73 -3.88 7.74
N LEU A 241 -7.87 -3.40 6.86
CA LEU A 241 -6.43 -3.60 6.92
C LEU A 241 -5.76 -2.32 7.40
N GLY A 242 -4.95 -2.42 8.42
CA GLY A 242 -4.21 -1.29 8.95
C GLY A 242 -2.90 -1.72 9.61
N GLY A 243 -2.10 -0.75 10.04
CA GLY A 243 -0.81 -1.11 10.61
C GLY A 243 0.03 0.06 11.07
N PHE A 244 1.23 -0.26 11.53
CA PHE A 244 2.12 0.66 12.22
C PHE A 244 3.21 1.25 11.30
N SER A 245 3.34 0.69 10.09
CA SER A 245 4.44 0.98 9.17
C SER A 245 4.56 2.47 8.82
N LYS A 246 3.43 3.16 8.59
CA LYS A 246 3.43 4.51 8.04
C LYS A 246 3.25 5.58 9.11
N ALA A 247 2.22 5.45 9.93
CA ALA A 247 1.92 6.42 10.98
C ALA A 247 3.01 6.52 12.05
N TYR A 248 3.67 5.40 12.38
CA TYR A 248 4.66 5.33 13.47
C TYR A 248 6.10 5.11 12.99
N ALA A 249 6.36 5.25 11.68
CA ALA A 249 7.68 4.99 11.08
C ALA A 249 8.22 3.59 11.45
N MET A 250 7.37 2.56 11.31
CA MET A 250 7.67 1.18 11.73
C MET A 250 7.68 0.19 10.54
N THR A 251 8.20 0.61 9.37
CA THR A 251 8.20 -0.24 8.17
C THR A 251 8.96 -1.56 8.37
N GLY A 252 10.14 -1.51 8.96
CA GLY A 252 11.01 -2.67 9.21
C GLY A 252 10.54 -3.59 10.34
N TRP A 253 9.59 -3.16 11.18
CA TRP A 253 9.08 -3.95 12.32
C TRP A 253 8.11 -5.04 11.91
N ARG A 254 7.52 -4.91 10.72
CA ARG A 254 6.55 -5.88 10.17
C ARG A 254 5.37 -6.15 11.10
N VAL A 255 4.67 -5.11 11.53
CA VAL A 255 3.45 -5.22 12.33
C VAL A 255 2.29 -4.51 11.64
N GLY A 256 1.23 -5.26 11.40
CA GLY A 256 -0.05 -4.79 10.88
C GLY A 256 -1.20 -5.48 11.62
N TYR A 257 -2.41 -5.23 11.17
CA TYR A 257 -3.59 -5.89 11.71
C TYR A 257 -4.68 -6.05 10.65
N VAL A 258 -5.53 -7.03 10.89
CA VAL A 258 -6.82 -7.22 10.22
C VAL A 258 -7.92 -7.07 11.28
N ALA A 259 -8.91 -6.24 11.01
CA ALA A 259 -10.14 -6.17 11.78
C ALA A 259 -11.31 -6.54 10.86
N ALA A 260 -12.10 -7.55 11.24
CA ALA A 260 -13.16 -8.07 10.40
C ALA A 260 -14.27 -8.72 11.24
N PRO A 261 -15.46 -8.95 10.67
CA PRO A 261 -16.50 -9.74 11.32
C PRO A 261 -15.96 -11.10 11.74
N ARG A 262 -16.42 -11.58 12.88
CA ARG A 262 -15.93 -12.79 13.56
C ARG A 262 -15.78 -14.02 12.64
N GLU A 263 -16.78 -14.28 11.80
CA GLU A 263 -16.76 -15.46 10.91
C GLU A 263 -15.70 -15.33 9.82
N VAL A 264 -15.56 -14.14 9.23
CA VAL A 264 -14.55 -13.82 8.22
C VAL A 264 -13.15 -13.91 8.84
N LEU A 265 -12.96 -13.29 10.01
CA LEU A 265 -11.67 -13.32 10.71
C LEU A 265 -11.26 -14.76 11.09
N ALA A 266 -12.21 -15.59 11.52
CA ALA A 266 -11.93 -16.99 11.80
C ALA A 266 -11.39 -17.76 10.59
N GLY A 267 -11.87 -17.44 9.39
CA GLY A 267 -11.33 -17.97 8.14
C GLY A 267 -9.89 -17.48 7.87
N ILE A 268 -9.66 -16.17 8.02
CA ILE A 268 -8.34 -15.54 7.84
C ILE A 268 -7.30 -16.10 8.80
N VAL A 269 -7.67 -16.27 10.08
CA VAL A 269 -6.78 -16.83 11.13
C VAL A 269 -6.36 -18.27 10.80
N LYS A 270 -7.20 -19.09 10.18
CA LYS A 270 -6.80 -20.44 9.74
C LYS A 270 -5.62 -20.42 8.77
N ILE A 271 -5.58 -19.43 7.87
CA ILE A 271 -4.47 -19.29 6.92
C ILE A 271 -3.25 -18.71 7.63
N HIS A 272 -3.42 -17.66 8.43
CA HIS A 272 -2.36 -17.03 9.22
C HIS A 272 -1.56 -18.05 10.05
N GLN A 273 -2.25 -18.94 10.76
CA GLN A 273 -1.59 -19.93 11.64
C GLN A 273 -0.70 -20.92 10.89
N TYR A 274 -0.95 -21.17 9.60
CA TYR A 274 -0.14 -22.08 8.77
C TYR A 274 0.88 -21.35 7.89
N THR A 275 0.82 -20.02 7.81
CA THR A 275 1.79 -19.22 7.04
C THR A 275 2.83 -18.55 7.92
N ALA A 276 2.41 -17.74 8.88
CA ALA A 276 3.29 -16.93 9.73
C ALA A 276 3.23 -17.33 11.22
N LEU A 277 2.21 -18.05 11.65
CA LEU A 277 1.95 -18.45 13.03
C LEU A 277 1.61 -17.27 13.96
N CYS A 278 2.48 -16.26 14.03
CA CYS A 278 2.27 -15.01 14.75
C CYS A 278 3.24 -13.93 14.25
N ALA A 279 2.90 -12.65 14.47
CA ALA A 279 3.81 -11.55 14.24
C ALA A 279 4.96 -11.54 15.27
N PRO A 280 6.13 -10.92 14.96
CA PRO A 280 7.27 -10.87 15.86
C PRO A 280 6.92 -10.26 17.23
N MET A 281 7.28 -10.94 18.33
CA MET A 281 6.95 -10.55 19.70
C MET A 281 7.42 -9.12 20.03
N MET A 282 8.70 -8.80 19.74
CA MET A 282 9.27 -7.49 20.00
C MET A 282 8.58 -6.39 19.18
N GLY A 283 8.16 -6.71 17.96
CA GLY A 283 7.37 -5.79 17.13
C GLY A 283 5.99 -5.51 17.73
N GLN A 284 5.34 -6.53 18.28
CA GLN A 284 4.06 -6.36 18.96
C GLN A 284 4.19 -5.53 20.26
N LYS A 285 5.27 -5.67 21.01
CA LYS A 285 5.54 -4.83 22.19
C LYS A 285 5.79 -3.37 21.80
N ALA A 286 6.54 -3.13 20.73
CA ALA A 286 6.71 -1.79 20.15
C ALA A 286 5.38 -1.20 19.68
N ALA A 287 4.56 -1.98 18.97
CA ALA A 287 3.25 -1.54 18.48
C ALA A 287 2.28 -1.20 19.64
N LEU A 288 2.35 -1.94 20.74
CA LEU A 288 1.58 -1.62 21.94
C LEU A 288 1.97 -0.26 22.52
N GLU A 289 3.26 0.04 22.59
CA GLU A 289 3.76 1.35 23.04
C GLU A 289 3.37 2.46 22.08
N ALA A 290 3.45 2.21 20.76
CA ALA A 290 3.01 3.16 19.74
C ALA A 290 1.55 3.58 19.92
N LEU A 291 0.65 2.64 20.23
CA LEU A 291 -0.77 2.95 20.51
C LEU A 291 -0.99 3.68 21.84
N ARG A 292 -0.10 3.50 22.83
CA ARG A 292 -0.22 4.12 24.13
C ARG A 292 0.28 5.57 24.16
N SER A 293 1.39 5.82 23.51
CA SER A 293 2.16 7.05 23.69
C SER A 293 2.57 7.76 22.41
N GLY A 294 2.39 7.14 21.22
CA GLY A 294 2.94 7.63 19.96
C GLY A 294 2.12 8.71 19.24
N GLU A 295 0.99 9.20 19.77
CA GLU A 295 0.10 10.15 19.11
C GLU A 295 0.79 11.46 18.73
N ALA A 296 1.56 12.03 19.67
CA ALA A 296 2.29 13.29 19.43
C ALA A 296 3.36 13.17 18.35
N ASP A 297 4.00 12.00 18.25
CA ASP A 297 4.98 11.72 17.20
C ASP A 297 4.31 11.65 15.82
N VAL A 298 3.17 10.95 15.74
CA VAL A 298 2.37 10.88 14.49
C VAL A 298 2.00 12.29 14.02
N GLU A 299 1.45 13.12 14.92
CA GLU A 299 1.08 14.50 14.58
C GLU A 299 2.29 15.34 14.11
N ALA A 300 3.45 15.18 14.75
CA ALA A 300 4.66 15.88 14.36
C ALA A 300 5.13 15.46 12.95
N MET A 301 5.15 14.15 12.67
CA MET A 301 5.51 13.61 11.36
C MET A 301 4.52 14.06 10.26
N VAL A 302 3.22 14.05 10.54
CA VAL A 302 2.19 14.50 9.58
C VAL A 302 2.36 15.98 9.23
N ARG A 303 2.62 16.85 10.23
CA ARG A 303 2.90 18.28 9.97
C ARG A 303 4.12 18.47 9.06
N GLU A 304 5.17 17.69 9.27
CA GLU A 304 6.37 17.79 8.42
C GLU A 304 6.10 17.23 7.01
N TYR A 305 5.37 16.13 6.87
CA TYR A 305 4.95 15.62 5.56
C TYR A 305 4.08 16.63 4.80
N ASP A 306 3.15 17.32 5.44
CA ASP A 306 2.36 18.37 4.80
C ASP A 306 3.23 19.54 4.30
N ARG A 307 4.23 19.96 5.07
CA ARG A 307 5.21 20.95 4.65
C ARG A 307 5.97 20.48 3.40
N ARG A 308 6.46 19.25 3.40
CA ARG A 308 7.20 18.68 2.27
C ARG A 308 6.31 18.49 1.05
N ARG A 309 5.07 18.06 1.23
CA ARG A 309 4.04 17.97 0.19
C ARG A 309 3.90 19.29 -0.57
N ARG A 310 3.69 20.39 0.16
CA ARG A 310 3.52 21.74 -0.45
C ARG A 310 4.73 22.16 -1.26
N VAL A 311 5.94 21.91 -0.75
CA VAL A 311 7.18 22.23 -1.49
C VAL A 311 7.29 21.37 -2.75
N THR A 312 7.03 20.06 -2.63
CA THR A 312 7.12 19.12 -3.75
C THR A 312 6.12 19.46 -4.85
N VAL A 313 4.84 19.63 -4.51
CA VAL A 313 3.78 19.91 -5.51
C VAL A 313 4.01 21.27 -6.19
N LYS A 314 4.36 22.31 -5.40
CA LYS A 314 4.68 23.63 -5.96
C LYS A 314 5.87 23.54 -6.92
N GLY A 315 6.96 22.91 -6.51
CA GLY A 315 8.15 22.77 -7.33
C GLY A 315 7.90 21.98 -8.63
N LEU A 316 7.15 20.89 -8.58
CA LEU A 316 6.78 20.11 -9.76
C LEU A 316 5.96 20.96 -10.76
N ARG A 317 4.98 21.72 -10.28
CA ARG A 317 4.19 22.62 -11.12
C ARG A 317 5.02 23.76 -11.74
N GLU A 318 5.94 24.37 -10.98
CA GLU A 318 6.86 25.40 -11.45
C GLU A 318 7.83 24.88 -12.53
N ILE A 319 8.19 23.61 -12.49
CA ILE A 319 9.01 22.93 -13.50
C ILE A 319 8.22 22.64 -14.79
N GLY A 320 6.89 22.75 -14.76
CA GLY A 320 6.02 22.44 -15.89
C GLY A 320 5.49 21.00 -15.91
N LEU A 321 5.55 20.31 -14.79
CA LEU A 321 4.92 18.99 -14.59
C LEU A 321 3.59 19.18 -13.84
N PRO A 322 2.43 19.14 -14.52
CA PRO A 322 1.13 19.22 -13.86
C PRO A 322 1.02 18.15 -12.79
N CYS A 323 0.51 18.50 -11.63
CA CYS A 323 0.41 17.59 -10.51
C CYS A 323 -0.89 17.82 -9.75
N PHE A 324 -1.65 16.75 -9.60
CA PHE A 324 -2.77 16.70 -8.67
C PHE A 324 -2.31 17.06 -7.25
N GLU A 325 -3.17 17.72 -6.48
CA GLU A 325 -2.88 18.06 -5.08
C GLU A 325 -3.17 16.85 -4.18
N PRO A 326 -2.16 16.08 -3.74
CA PRO A 326 -2.39 14.94 -2.86
C PRO A 326 -2.89 15.40 -1.49
N ARG A 327 -3.91 14.73 -0.97
CA ARG A 327 -4.51 15.07 0.33
C ARG A 327 -4.19 14.07 1.42
N GLY A 328 -3.49 12.99 1.06
CA GLY A 328 -3.04 11.96 2.01
C GLY A 328 -1.82 11.20 1.53
N ALA A 329 -1.38 10.23 2.31
CA ALA A 329 -0.13 9.49 2.14
C ALA A 329 1.09 10.43 2.06
N PHE A 330 2.14 10.07 1.35
CA PHE A 330 3.31 10.93 1.14
C PHE A 330 3.83 10.84 -0.32
N TYR A 331 2.90 10.84 -1.28
CA TYR A 331 3.20 10.74 -2.70
C TYR A 331 2.63 11.92 -3.48
N ALA A 332 3.40 12.41 -4.45
CA ALA A 332 2.93 13.25 -5.53
C ALA A 332 2.96 12.44 -6.83
N PHE A 333 2.00 12.70 -7.73
CA PHE A 333 1.80 11.91 -8.95
C PHE A 333 1.65 12.84 -10.16
N PRO A 334 2.75 13.56 -10.55
CA PRO A 334 2.71 14.49 -11.66
C PRO A 334 2.64 13.79 -13.01
N SER A 335 1.97 14.44 -13.97
CA SER A 335 1.98 14.04 -15.37
C SER A 335 3.29 14.44 -16.05
N VAL A 336 3.83 13.55 -16.88
CA VAL A 336 5.01 13.77 -17.72
C VAL A 336 4.67 13.96 -19.20
N ALA A 337 3.39 13.92 -19.57
CA ALA A 337 2.92 13.98 -20.96
C ALA A 337 3.47 15.19 -21.74
N GLY A 338 3.70 16.35 -21.08
CA GLY A 338 4.27 17.54 -21.70
C GLY A 338 5.75 17.45 -22.07
N THR A 339 6.45 16.38 -21.72
CA THR A 339 7.89 16.22 -21.96
C THR A 339 8.22 15.46 -23.26
N GLY A 340 7.22 14.85 -23.88
CA GLY A 340 7.39 14.02 -25.08
C GLY A 340 7.96 12.61 -24.81
N LEU A 341 8.10 12.24 -23.52
CA LEU A 341 8.51 10.91 -23.07
C LEU A 341 7.32 10.19 -22.45
N ASP A 342 7.32 8.86 -22.52
CA ASP A 342 6.44 8.08 -21.65
C ASP A 342 6.98 8.03 -20.22
N ASP A 343 6.22 7.47 -19.28
CA ASP A 343 6.58 7.44 -17.86
C ASP A 343 7.78 6.55 -17.54
N GLU A 344 7.98 5.45 -18.28
CA GLU A 344 9.12 4.55 -18.14
C GLU A 344 10.40 5.21 -18.68
N GLU A 345 10.34 5.77 -19.90
CA GLU A 345 11.43 6.53 -20.50
C GLU A 345 11.83 7.73 -19.64
N PHE A 346 10.83 8.46 -19.11
CA PHE A 346 11.08 9.59 -18.23
C PHE A 346 11.84 9.16 -16.98
N ALA A 347 11.37 8.12 -16.29
CA ALA A 347 11.99 7.63 -15.06
C ALA A 347 13.41 7.10 -15.29
N GLU A 348 13.64 6.36 -16.37
CA GLU A 348 14.95 5.81 -16.71
C GLU A 348 15.96 6.92 -17.08
N HIS A 349 15.59 7.83 -17.98
CA HIS A 349 16.46 8.92 -18.38
C HIS A 349 16.77 9.90 -17.24
N LEU A 350 15.77 10.22 -16.39
CA LEU A 350 15.98 11.06 -15.22
C LEU A 350 16.98 10.43 -14.25
N LEU A 351 16.90 9.12 -14.03
CA LEU A 351 17.83 8.40 -13.17
C LEU A 351 19.25 8.43 -13.75
N LEU A 352 19.41 8.13 -15.03
CA LEU A 352 20.72 8.04 -15.68
C LEU A 352 21.41 9.40 -15.82
N GLU A 353 20.65 10.46 -16.21
CA GLU A 353 21.20 11.78 -16.51
C GLU A 353 21.37 12.68 -15.28
N GLU A 354 20.38 12.64 -14.36
CA GLU A 354 20.32 13.56 -13.21
C GLU A 354 20.44 12.85 -11.86
N LYS A 355 20.52 11.52 -11.85
CA LYS A 355 20.60 10.72 -10.62
C LYS A 355 19.43 11.00 -9.66
N VAL A 356 18.23 11.13 -10.19
CA VAL A 356 16.99 11.21 -9.42
C VAL A 356 16.13 10.00 -9.77
N ALA A 357 15.78 9.24 -8.76
CA ALA A 357 14.95 8.05 -8.91
C ALA A 357 13.49 8.35 -8.56
N VAL A 358 12.60 8.07 -9.50
CA VAL A 358 11.14 8.09 -9.36
C VAL A 358 10.56 6.76 -9.79
N VAL A 359 9.28 6.50 -9.57
CA VAL A 359 8.64 5.27 -10.05
C VAL A 359 7.69 5.62 -11.20
N PRO A 360 7.79 4.93 -12.36
CA PRO A 360 6.84 5.14 -13.45
C PRO A 360 5.42 4.77 -13.01
N GLY A 361 4.44 5.51 -13.50
CA GLY A 361 3.04 5.34 -13.13
C GLY A 361 2.44 4.04 -13.63
N SER A 362 2.90 3.56 -14.80
CA SER A 362 2.55 2.25 -15.37
C SER A 362 2.80 1.07 -14.41
N ALA A 363 3.74 1.20 -13.48
CA ALA A 363 3.98 0.20 -12.44
C ALA A 363 2.78 0.01 -11.47
N PHE A 364 1.86 0.99 -11.40
CA PHE A 364 0.69 0.97 -10.52
C PHE A 364 -0.62 0.62 -11.23
N GLY A 365 -0.57 0.41 -12.53
CA GLY A 365 -1.70 0.06 -13.37
C GLY A 365 -1.75 0.89 -14.66
N GLU A 366 -2.65 0.51 -15.55
CA GLU A 366 -2.75 1.12 -16.88
C GLU A 366 -3.14 2.60 -16.81
N SER A 367 -4.02 2.96 -15.87
CA SER A 367 -4.44 4.35 -15.66
C SER A 367 -3.36 5.24 -15.02
N GLY A 368 -2.24 4.64 -14.61
CA GLY A 368 -1.07 5.36 -14.12
C GLY A 368 -0.12 5.84 -15.23
N ARG A 369 -0.28 5.34 -16.47
CA ARG A 369 0.59 5.72 -17.60
C ARG A 369 0.62 7.23 -17.81
N GLY A 370 1.78 7.71 -18.23
CA GLY A 370 2.03 9.15 -18.43
C GLY A 370 2.21 9.95 -17.14
N HIS A 371 2.31 9.28 -15.99
CA HIS A 371 2.60 9.88 -14.68
C HIS A 371 3.84 9.23 -14.06
N ILE A 372 4.40 9.91 -13.06
CA ILE A 372 5.46 9.35 -12.21
C ILE A 372 5.08 9.50 -10.74
N ARG A 373 5.43 8.53 -9.90
CA ARG A 373 5.28 8.68 -8.46
C ARG A 373 6.54 9.25 -7.82
N CYS A 374 6.40 10.38 -7.14
CA CYS A 374 7.42 11.03 -6.32
C CYS A 374 7.05 10.91 -4.84
N CYS A 375 7.84 10.20 -4.05
CA CYS A 375 7.71 10.12 -2.60
C CYS A 375 8.38 11.34 -1.95
N TYR A 376 7.64 12.10 -1.11
CA TYR A 376 8.20 13.21 -0.34
C TYR A 376 8.51 12.86 1.12
N ALA A 377 8.52 11.57 1.47
CA ALA A 377 9.02 11.08 2.75
C ALA A 377 10.56 11.00 2.73
N THR A 378 11.20 12.13 2.47
CA THR A 378 12.66 12.32 2.52
C THR A 378 12.97 13.76 2.97
N SER A 379 14.25 14.07 3.24
CA SER A 379 14.62 15.40 3.74
C SER A 379 14.22 16.53 2.78
N LEU A 380 13.86 17.68 3.33
CA LEU A 380 13.53 18.85 2.52
C LEU A 380 14.68 19.26 1.58
N ALA A 381 15.93 19.13 2.03
CA ALA A 381 17.11 19.40 1.21
C ALA A 381 17.19 18.44 0.00
N SER A 382 16.93 17.14 0.22
CA SER A 382 16.88 16.16 -0.87
C SER A 382 15.74 16.44 -1.85
N ILE A 383 14.56 16.87 -1.35
CA ILE A 383 13.43 17.27 -2.20
C ILE A 383 13.81 18.46 -3.09
N GLN A 384 14.40 19.52 -2.51
CA GLN A 384 14.79 20.72 -3.24
C GLN A 384 15.86 20.44 -4.31
N GLU A 385 16.86 19.64 -3.97
CA GLU A 385 17.88 19.22 -4.94
C GLU A 385 17.29 18.33 -6.04
N ALA A 386 16.40 17.39 -5.70
CA ALA A 386 15.71 16.58 -6.70
C ALA A 386 14.88 17.43 -7.65
N LEU A 387 14.11 18.40 -7.12
CA LEU A 387 13.33 19.34 -7.94
C LEU A 387 14.23 20.16 -8.87
N ALA A 388 15.37 20.66 -8.40
CA ALA A 388 16.34 21.38 -9.24
C ALA A 388 16.87 20.49 -10.39
N ARG A 389 17.18 19.23 -10.11
CA ARG A 389 17.64 18.25 -11.11
C ARG A 389 16.54 17.91 -12.12
N ILE A 390 15.31 17.65 -11.64
CA ILE A 390 14.15 17.42 -12.51
C ILE A 390 13.91 18.64 -13.42
N GLY A 391 14.03 19.85 -12.87
CA GLY A 391 13.88 21.09 -13.65
C GLY A 391 14.87 21.19 -14.81
N ARG A 392 16.16 20.93 -14.55
CA ARG A 392 17.19 20.88 -15.62
C ARG A 392 16.89 19.82 -16.67
N PHE A 393 16.41 18.65 -16.23
CA PHE A 393 16.05 17.57 -17.12
C PHE A 393 14.88 17.93 -18.04
N VAL A 394 13.81 18.51 -17.50
CA VAL A 394 12.61 18.92 -18.25
C VAL A 394 12.94 20.07 -19.20
N GLU A 395 13.71 21.10 -18.74
CA GLU A 395 14.10 22.24 -19.57
C GLU A 395 14.87 21.84 -20.83
N ARG A 396 15.77 20.84 -20.72
CA ARG A 396 16.50 20.33 -21.90
C ARG A 396 15.60 19.66 -22.92
N ARG A 397 14.44 19.12 -22.51
CA ARG A 397 13.49 18.46 -23.42
C ARG A 397 12.44 19.40 -23.99
N GLY A 398 12.04 20.42 -23.27
CA GLY A 398 11.11 21.46 -23.76
C GLY A 398 11.70 22.43 -24.80
N ARG A 399 13.01 22.35 -25.06
CA ARG A 399 13.70 23.13 -26.11
C ARG A 399 13.81 22.41 -27.45
N ARG A 400 13.17 21.26 -27.62
CA ARG A 400 13.04 20.56 -28.88
C ARG A 400 11.63 20.75 -29.42
#